data_6ab6e1308567c8ac1c4784f2afd9f45d
#
_entry.id   6ab6e1308567c8ac1c4784f2afd9f45d
#
_cell.length_a   1.000
_cell.length_b   1.000
_cell.length_c   1.000
_cell.angle_alpha   90.00
_cell.angle_beta   90.00
_cell.angle_gamma   90.00
#
_symmetry.space_group_name_H-M   'P 1'
#
loop_
_entity.id
_entity.type
_entity.pdbx_description
1 polymer ?
#
loop_
_entity_poly.entity_id
_entity_poly.type
_entity_poly.pdbx_seq_one_letter_code
_entity_poly.pdbx_strand_id
1 'polypeptide(L)'
;VSDPVQLSDEQISDQRLLKGARARATIARHAADVASVEGLTGLSLGRLAGDLGVSKSGVATLFGTKENLQLAAVQSAREVFIDYVARPAFESPKGMPRLRALIANWLSYVDEPVMPGGCFRVAGLAEFDSRPGPVRDALAADRADWFALLEKEIGRAQEQGFVPGRDPHALAFQLDALVSSANTASRMGDESAIPTARAIIDALLGADA
;
A
#
# COMPACT_ATOMS: atom_id res chain seq x y z
N VAL A 1 48.56 17.66 -2.70
CA VAL A 1 47.33 18.17 -3.31
C VAL A 1 46.90 17.10 -4.29
N SER A 2 45.88 16.30 -3.93
CA SER A 2 45.35 15.25 -4.81
C SER A 2 44.42 15.89 -5.85
N ASP A 3 44.66 15.63 -7.13
CA ASP A 3 43.79 16.07 -8.21
C ASP A 3 42.37 15.58 -8.03
N PRO A 4 41.34 16.39 -8.29
CA PRO A 4 39.96 15.93 -8.26
C PRO A 4 39.75 14.88 -9.36
N VAL A 5 39.29 13.68 -8.97
CA VAL A 5 38.97 12.62 -9.89
C VAL A 5 37.85 13.11 -10.84
N GLN A 6 38.18 13.36 -12.09
CA GLN A 6 37.22 13.69 -13.13
C GLN A 6 36.41 12.40 -13.48
N LEU A 7 35.09 12.48 -13.25
CA LEU A 7 34.15 11.40 -13.64
C LEU A 7 34.01 11.38 -15.17
N SER A 8 33.90 10.20 -15.77
CA SER A 8 33.59 10.05 -17.20
C SER A 8 32.16 10.53 -17.51
N ASP A 9 31.89 10.90 -18.76
CA ASP A 9 30.55 11.31 -19.22
C ASP A 9 29.47 10.24 -18.91
N GLU A 10 29.81 8.97 -18.98
CA GLU A 10 28.96 7.83 -18.64
C GLU A 10 28.66 7.82 -17.13
N GLN A 11 29.66 8.01 -16.27
CA GLN A 11 29.47 8.10 -14.81
C GLN A 11 28.63 9.32 -14.41
N ILE A 12 28.78 10.45 -15.10
CA ILE A 12 27.98 11.65 -14.88
C ILE A 12 26.52 11.41 -15.30
N SER A 13 26.29 10.72 -16.42
CA SER A 13 24.97 10.33 -16.90
C SER A 13 24.27 9.42 -15.90
N ASP A 14 24.94 8.37 -15.43
CA ASP A 14 24.41 7.43 -14.44
C ASP A 14 24.07 8.11 -13.11
N GLN A 15 24.92 9.03 -12.64
CA GLN A 15 24.63 9.80 -11.42
C GLN A 15 23.39 10.70 -11.57
N ARG A 16 23.19 11.31 -12.74
CA ARG A 16 21.99 12.13 -13.02
C ARG A 16 20.73 11.27 -13.06
N LEU A 17 20.79 10.11 -13.68
CA LEU A 17 19.68 9.14 -13.72
C LEU A 17 19.31 8.66 -12.30
N LEU A 18 20.29 8.28 -11.49
CA LEU A 18 20.09 7.87 -10.10
C LEU A 18 19.51 8.99 -9.23
N LYS A 19 19.99 10.23 -9.41
CA LYS A 19 19.46 11.41 -8.71
C LYS A 19 18.01 11.67 -9.11
N GLY A 20 17.68 11.57 -10.40
CA GLY A 20 16.32 11.71 -10.92
C GLY A 20 15.38 10.63 -10.37
N ALA A 21 15.81 9.35 -10.34
CA ALA A 21 15.05 8.26 -9.79
C ALA A 21 14.77 8.42 -8.28
N ARG A 22 15.77 8.85 -7.50
CA ARG A 22 15.59 9.14 -6.06
C ARG A 22 14.61 10.28 -5.83
N ALA A 23 14.75 11.38 -6.58
CA ALA A 23 13.84 12.51 -6.48
C ALA A 23 12.40 12.10 -6.83
N ARG A 24 12.21 11.29 -7.90
CA ARG A 24 10.92 10.74 -8.29
C ARG A 24 10.31 9.88 -7.17
N ALA A 25 11.09 9.00 -6.56
CA ALA A 25 10.63 8.14 -5.45
C ALA A 25 10.21 8.96 -4.23
N THR A 26 11.01 9.97 -3.84
CA THR A 26 10.68 10.87 -2.73
C THR A 26 9.38 11.62 -2.97
N ILE A 27 9.18 12.17 -4.17
CA ILE A 27 7.96 12.91 -4.52
C ILE A 27 6.76 11.96 -4.57
N ALA A 28 6.91 10.75 -5.14
CA ALA A 28 5.86 9.75 -5.19
C ALA A 28 5.44 9.30 -3.79
N ARG A 29 6.38 9.12 -2.87
CA ARG A 29 6.09 8.79 -1.47
C ARG A 29 5.31 9.92 -0.79
N HIS A 30 5.75 11.16 -0.90
CA HIS A 30 5.03 12.30 -0.35
C HIS A 30 3.63 12.45 -0.98
N ALA A 31 3.51 12.22 -2.30
CA ALA A 31 2.22 12.20 -2.97
C ALA A 31 1.28 11.12 -2.41
N ALA A 32 1.80 9.93 -2.09
CA ALA A 32 1.02 8.88 -1.46
C ALA A 32 0.55 9.28 -0.05
N ASP A 33 1.42 9.91 0.76
CA ASP A 33 1.07 10.40 2.08
C ASP A 33 -0.04 11.48 2.01
N VAL A 34 0.10 12.46 1.12
CA VAL A 34 -0.93 13.48 0.88
C VAL A 34 -2.24 12.85 0.40
N ALA A 35 -2.16 11.94 -0.58
CA ALA A 35 -3.35 11.31 -1.15
C ALA A 35 -4.07 10.38 -0.15
N SER A 36 -3.37 9.83 0.83
CA SER A 36 -4.02 9.02 1.86
C SER A 36 -5.02 9.83 2.71
N VAL A 37 -4.81 11.14 2.84
CA VAL A 37 -5.67 12.06 3.61
C VAL A 37 -6.66 12.79 2.72
N GLU A 38 -6.21 13.31 1.56
CA GLU A 38 -6.95 14.26 0.73
C GLU A 38 -7.48 13.62 -0.56
N GLY A 39 -7.18 12.34 -0.78
CA GLY A 39 -7.51 11.64 -2.01
C GLY A 39 -6.53 11.94 -3.16
N LEU A 40 -6.50 11.04 -4.12
CA LEU A 40 -5.68 11.16 -5.33
C LEU A 40 -6.11 12.35 -6.22
N THR A 41 -7.38 12.71 -6.21
CA THR A 41 -7.88 13.85 -6.97
C THR A 41 -7.40 15.19 -6.40
N GLY A 42 -7.07 15.25 -5.11
CA GLY A 42 -6.48 16.42 -4.44
C GLY A 42 -5.02 16.69 -4.84
N LEU A 43 -4.31 15.71 -5.42
CA LEU A 43 -2.93 15.90 -5.82
C LEU A 43 -2.76 16.95 -6.94
N SER A 44 -1.71 17.77 -6.81
CA SER A 44 -1.24 18.64 -7.89
C SER A 44 0.28 18.76 -7.89
N LEU A 45 0.87 18.90 -9.10
CA LEU A 45 2.32 19.08 -9.25
C LEU A 45 2.82 20.34 -8.53
N GLY A 46 2.01 21.42 -8.53
CA GLY A 46 2.37 22.68 -7.89
C GLY A 46 2.39 22.58 -6.36
N ARG A 47 1.42 21.92 -5.77
CA ARG A 47 1.37 21.68 -4.33
C ARG A 47 2.57 20.88 -3.84
N LEU A 48 2.82 19.70 -4.44
CA LEU A 48 3.93 18.86 -4.04
C LEU A 48 5.30 19.54 -4.20
N ALA A 49 5.44 20.38 -5.23
CA ALA A 49 6.63 21.20 -5.40
C ALA A 49 6.82 22.18 -4.22
N GLY A 50 5.73 22.82 -3.78
CA GLY A 50 5.73 23.72 -2.62
C GLY A 50 6.05 22.99 -1.33
N ASP A 51 5.38 21.86 -1.06
CA ASP A 51 5.56 21.06 0.15
C ASP A 51 7.02 20.57 0.31
N LEU A 52 7.65 20.20 -0.80
CA LEU A 52 9.03 19.65 -0.80
C LEU A 52 10.14 20.69 -1.06
N GLY A 53 9.78 21.96 -1.27
CA GLY A 53 10.75 23.00 -1.58
C GLY A 53 11.49 22.82 -2.90
N VAL A 54 10.86 22.14 -3.89
CA VAL A 54 11.45 21.91 -5.22
C VAL A 54 10.71 22.74 -6.29
N SER A 55 11.33 22.92 -7.46
CA SER A 55 10.69 23.68 -8.53
C SER A 55 9.50 22.92 -9.15
N LYS A 56 8.40 23.61 -9.46
CA LYS A 56 7.26 23.05 -10.18
C LYS A 56 7.66 22.43 -11.53
N SER A 57 8.58 23.07 -12.24
CA SER A 57 9.13 22.55 -13.50
C SER A 57 9.89 21.25 -13.30
N GLY A 58 10.64 21.09 -12.21
CA GLY A 58 11.33 19.85 -11.85
C GLY A 58 10.36 18.71 -11.62
N VAL A 59 9.27 18.94 -10.85
CA VAL A 59 8.21 17.94 -10.66
C VAL A 59 7.52 17.61 -11.98
N ALA A 60 7.20 18.63 -12.80
CA ALA A 60 6.59 18.43 -14.10
C ALA A 60 7.48 17.62 -15.06
N THR A 61 8.80 17.81 -15.03
CA THR A 61 9.75 17.01 -15.82
C THR A 61 9.73 15.54 -15.41
N LEU A 62 9.57 15.23 -14.12
CA LEU A 62 9.60 13.86 -13.59
C LEU A 62 8.29 13.09 -13.84
N PHE A 63 7.14 13.75 -13.84
CA PHE A 63 5.84 13.08 -13.91
C PHE A 63 5.05 13.42 -15.19
N GLY A 64 5.28 14.57 -15.81
CA GLY A 64 4.58 15.04 -17.00
C GLY A 64 3.12 15.43 -16.70
N THR A 65 2.29 14.47 -16.31
CA THR A 65 0.86 14.66 -16.08
C THR A 65 0.46 14.39 -14.62
N LYS A 66 -0.73 14.89 -14.24
CA LYS A 66 -1.34 14.57 -12.94
C LYS A 66 -1.63 13.07 -12.82
N GLU A 67 -2.08 12.42 -13.88
CA GLU A 67 -2.36 10.98 -13.90
C GLU A 67 -1.10 10.16 -13.63
N ASN A 68 0.04 10.49 -14.26
CA ASN A 68 1.31 9.83 -13.96
C ASN A 68 1.78 10.04 -12.53
N LEU A 69 1.49 11.20 -11.94
CA LEU A 69 1.76 11.45 -10.51
C LEU A 69 0.87 10.58 -9.63
N GLN A 70 -0.43 10.47 -9.96
CA GLN A 70 -1.37 9.60 -9.24
C GLN A 70 -0.96 8.13 -9.33
N LEU A 71 -0.57 7.65 -10.51
CA LEU A 71 -0.04 6.28 -10.69
C LEU A 71 1.23 6.04 -9.89
N ALA A 72 2.13 7.02 -9.82
CA ALA A 72 3.34 6.92 -9.00
C ALA A 72 3.01 6.90 -7.49
N ALA A 73 1.99 7.64 -7.05
CA ALA A 73 1.51 7.60 -5.68
C ALA A 73 0.90 6.23 -5.33
N VAL A 74 0.07 5.64 -6.23
CA VAL A 74 -0.48 4.29 -6.07
C VAL A 74 0.65 3.26 -5.94
N GLN A 75 1.66 3.31 -6.83
CA GLN A 75 2.79 2.40 -6.79
C GLN A 75 3.59 2.55 -5.48
N SER A 76 3.85 3.78 -5.04
CA SER A 76 4.58 4.03 -3.79
C SER A 76 3.80 3.54 -2.57
N ALA A 77 2.47 3.75 -2.53
CA ALA A 77 1.64 3.23 -1.46
C ALA A 77 1.59 1.68 -1.43
N ARG A 78 1.58 1.04 -2.61
CA ARG A 78 1.71 -0.41 -2.74
C ARG A 78 3.04 -0.92 -2.15
N GLU A 79 4.15 -0.26 -2.46
CA GLU A 79 5.48 -0.62 -1.91
C GLU A 79 5.49 -0.52 -0.40
N VAL A 80 4.93 0.55 0.16
CA VAL A 80 4.77 0.70 1.62
C VAL A 80 3.95 -0.43 2.21
N PHE A 81 2.81 -0.78 1.61
CA PHE A 81 1.98 -1.89 2.09
C PHE A 81 2.74 -3.22 2.03
N ILE A 82 3.48 -3.48 0.97
CA ILE A 82 4.31 -4.69 0.85
C ILE A 82 5.36 -4.73 1.97
N ASP A 83 6.03 -3.61 2.23
CA ASP A 83 7.12 -3.54 3.23
C ASP A 83 6.61 -3.73 4.67
N TYR A 84 5.43 -3.19 4.99
CA TYR A 84 4.89 -3.24 6.36
C TYR A 84 3.96 -4.44 6.61
N VAL A 85 3.29 -4.96 5.58
CA VAL A 85 2.28 -6.01 5.74
C VAL A 85 2.76 -7.35 5.18
N ALA A 86 3.13 -7.38 3.90
CA ALA A 86 3.39 -8.65 3.23
C ALA A 86 4.78 -9.21 3.53
N ARG A 87 5.83 -8.38 3.43
CA ARG A 87 7.22 -8.82 3.60
C ARG A 87 7.49 -9.44 4.98
N PRO A 88 7.10 -8.82 6.12
CA PRO A 88 7.28 -9.44 7.42
C PRO A 88 6.50 -10.75 7.57
N ALA A 89 5.29 -10.83 6.98
CA ALA A 89 4.49 -12.05 7.04
C ALA A 89 5.13 -13.24 6.30
N PHE A 90 5.99 -12.99 5.31
CA PHE A 90 6.70 -14.05 4.59
C PHE A 90 7.78 -14.76 5.42
N GLU A 91 8.17 -14.22 6.55
CA GLU A 91 9.02 -14.88 7.54
C GLU A 91 8.28 -16.01 8.28
N SER A 92 6.94 -15.93 8.35
CA SER A 92 6.11 -16.98 8.92
C SER A 92 5.96 -18.18 7.97
N PRO A 93 5.80 -19.41 8.49
CA PRO A 93 5.49 -20.60 7.69
C PRO A 93 4.25 -20.37 6.81
N LYS A 94 4.26 -20.96 5.61
CA LYS A 94 3.13 -20.89 4.66
C LYS A 94 1.87 -21.50 5.27
N GLY A 95 0.71 -21.07 4.81
CA GLY A 95 -0.61 -21.51 5.28
C GLY A 95 -1.09 -20.67 6.46
N MET A 96 -1.70 -21.31 7.47
CA MET A 96 -2.35 -20.59 8.57
C MET A 96 -1.44 -19.60 9.31
N PRO A 97 -0.17 -19.91 9.66
CA PRO A 97 0.70 -18.93 10.34
C PRO A 97 0.92 -17.67 9.51
N ARG A 98 1.18 -17.81 8.19
CA ARG A 98 1.37 -16.67 7.31
C ARG A 98 0.09 -15.89 7.09
N LEU A 99 -1.04 -16.55 6.92
CA LEU A 99 -2.35 -15.90 6.80
C LEU A 99 -2.63 -15.01 8.02
N ARG A 100 -2.43 -15.54 9.23
CA ARG A 100 -2.57 -14.77 10.47
C ARG A 100 -1.61 -13.58 10.52
N ALA A 101 -0.34 -13.79 10.15
CA ALA A 101 0.65 -12.71 10.11
C ALA A 101 0.27 -11.60 9.11
N LEU A 102 -0.21 -11.95 7.92
CA LEU A 102 -0.69 -10.98 6.92
C LEU A 102 -1.80 -10.10 7.49
N ILE A 103 -2.80 -10.70 8.14
CA ILE A 103 -3.93 -9.96 8.70
C ILE A 103 -3.51 -9.16 9.94
N ALA A 104 -2.71 -9.74 10.84
CA ALA A 104 -2.22 -9.03 12.02
C ALA A 104 -1.38 -7.80 11.63
N ASN A 105 -0.47 -7.96 10.65
CA ASN A 105 0.34 -6.85 10.15
C ASN A 105 -0.53 -5.77 9.50
N TRP A 106 -1.60 -6.16 8.78
CA TRP A 106 -2.51 -5.17 8.17
C TRP A 106 -3.33 -4.44 9.23
N LEU A 107 -3.82 -5.12 10.27
CA LEU A 107 -4.46 -4.47 11.42
C LEU A 107 -3.50 -3.49 12.11
N SER A 108 -2.24 -3.86 12.34
CA SER A 108 -1.24 -2.96 12.91
C SER A 108 -0.93 -1.77 11.98
N TYR A 109 -0.86 -2.00 10.66
CA TYR A 109 -0.64 -0.96 9.66
C TYR A 109 -1.75 0.12 9.64
N VAL A 110 -2.99 -0.25 9.96
CA VAL A 110 -4.12 0.70 10.02
C VAL A 110 -4.29 1.32 11.41
N ASP A 111 -3.85 0.66 12.46
CA ASP A 111 -3.87 1.13 13.86
C ASP A 111 -2.75 2.14 14.10
N GLU A 112 -1.54 1.81 13.71
CA GLU A 112 -0.37 2.69 13.76
C GLU A 112 -0.23 3.42 12.41
N PRO A 113 -0.32 4.76 12.37
CA PRO A 113 -0.41 5.48 11.09
C PRO A 113 0.92 5.47 10.33
N VAL A 114 1.19 4.38 9.61
CA VAL A 114 2.30 4.30 8.63
C VAL A 114 2.08 5.30 7.49
N MET A 115 0.81 5.51 7.12
CA MET A 115 0.37 6.59 6.23
C MET A 115 -0.63 7.48 6.98
N PRO A 116 -0.52 8.82 6.86
CA PRO A 116 -1.33 9.77 7.66
C PRO A 116 -2.84 9.55 7.57
N GLY A 117 -3.33 9.07 6.42
CA GLY A 117 -4.75 8.79 6.16
C GLY A 117 -5.19 7.35 6.40
N GLY A 118 -4.35 6.48 7.00
CA GLY A 118 -4.65 5.06 7.15
C GLY A 118 -4.34 4.25 5.89
N CYS A 119 -5.13 3.24 5.58
CA CYS A 119 -4.87 2.38 4.42
C CYS A 119 -5.20 3.08 3.10
N PHE A 120 -4.16 3.44 2.35
CA PHE A 120 -4.27 4.09 1.03
C PHE A 120 -5.15 3.31 0.05
N ARG A 121 -5.04 1.96 0.02
CA ARG A 121 -5.86 1.11 -0.85
C ARG A 121 -7.35 1.29 -0.57
N VAL A 122 -7.76 1.30 0.70
CA VAL A 122 -9.16 1.46 1.10
C VAL A 122 -9.70 2.82 0.62
N ALA A 123 -8.96 3.90 0.86
CA ALA A 123 -9.33 5.24 0.42
C ALA A 123 -9.36 5.37 -1.11
N GLY A 124 -8.31 4.89 -1.79
CA GLY A 124 -8.18 4.99 -3.24
C GLY A 124 -9.23 4.19 -4.00
N LEU A 125 -9.57 2.98 -3.56
CA LEU A 125 -10.63 2.18 -4.16
C LEU A 125 -11.99 2.87 -4.04
N ALA A 126 -12.33 3.43 -2.88
CA ALA A 126 -13.59 4.16 -2.69
C ALA A 126 -13.65 5.44 -3.55
N GLU A 127 -12.52 6.12 -3.74
CA GLU A 127 -12.47 7.34 -4.56
C GLU A 127 -12.58 7.06 -6.08
N PHE A 128 -12.06 5.91 -6.55
CA PHE A 128 -11.95 5.59 -7.98
C PHE A 128 -12.86 4.46 -8.45
N ASP A 129 -13.73 3.92 -7.63
CA ASP A 129 -14.63 2.80 -7.98
C ASP A 129 -15.45 3.07 -9.27
N SER A 130 -15.94 4.30 -9.42
CA SER A 130 -16.78 4.76 -10.52
C SER A 130 -16.05 5.64 -11.54
N ARG A 131 -14.71 5.67 -11.54
CA ARG A 131 -13.88 6.52 -12.42
C ARG A 131 -12.99 5.67 -13.31
N PRO A 132 -13.44 5.22 -14.49
CA PRO A 132 -12.65 4.43 -15.42
C PRO A 132 -11.34 5.10 -15.81
N GLY A 133 -10.27 4.34 -15.96
CA GLY A 133 -8.98 4.83 -16.41
C GLY A 133 -7.79 4.17 -15.69
N PRO A 134 -6.56 4.55 -16.06
CA PRO A 134 -5.34 3.87 -15.60
C PRO A 134 -5.18 3.82 -14.08
N VAL A 135 -5.60 4.86 -13.35
CA VAL A 135 -5.50 4.91 -11.88
C VAL A 135 -6.42 3.88 -11.23
N ARG A 136 -7.70 3.79 -11.69
CA ARG A 136 -8.64 2.77 -11.23
C ARG A 136 -8.13 1.37 -11.53
N ASP A 137 -7.59 1.17 -12.73
CA ASP A 137 -7.08 -0.14 -13.15
C ASP A 137 -5.86 -0.57 -12.31
N ALA A 138 -4.97 0.37 -11.98
CA ALA A 138 -3.84 0.11 -11.08
C ALA A 138 -4.29 -0.26 -9.66
N LEU A 139 -5.29 0.43 -9.10
CA LEU A 139 -5.87 0.12 -7.79
C LEU A 139 -6.58 -1.24 -7.80
N ALA A 140 -7.32 -1.56 -8.87
CA ALA A 140 -8.01 -2.84 -9.04
C ALA A 140 -7.00 -4.00 -9.15
N ALA A 141 -5.90 -3.81 -9.88
CA ALA A 141 -4.83 -4.79 -10.00
C ALA A 141 -4.15 -5.04 -8.64
N ASP A 142 -3.83 -3.98 -7.88
CA ASP A 142 -3.25 -4.11 -6.54
C ASP A 142 -4.18 -4.87 -5.58
N ARG A 143 -5.50 -4.62 -5.65
CA ARG A 143 -6.49 -5.38 -4.87
C ARG A 143 -6.55 -6.85 -5.31
N ALA A 144 -6.51 -7.12 -6.61
CA ALA A 144 -6.55 -8.49 -7.13
C ALA A 144 -5.31 -9.29 -6.67
N ASP A 145 -4.12 -8.69 -6.70
CA ASP A 145 -2.90 -9.33 -6.20
C ASP A 145 -2.98 -9.65 -4.71
N TRP A 146 -3.57 -8.74 -3.92
CA TRP A 146 -3.81 -8.96 -2.49
C TRP A 146 -4.75 -10.14 -2.25
N PHE A 147 -5.87 -10.20 -2.97
CA PHE A 147 -6.82 -11.33 -2.89
C PHE A 147 -6.17 -12.64 -3.27
N ALA A 148 -5.43 -12.69 -4.37
CA ALA A 148 -4.71 -13.88 -4.80
C ALA A 148 -3.71 -14.38 -3.74
N LEU A 149 -3.04 -13.46 -3.02
CA LEU A 149 -2.16 -13.82 -1.91
C LEU A 149 -2.94 -14.44 -0.75
N LEU A 150 -4.06 -13.83 -0.33
CA LEU A 150 -4.90 -14.36 0.75
C LEU A 150 -5.48 -15.74 0.39
N GLU A 151 -6.09 -15.87 -0.80
CA GLU A 151 -6.66 -17.13 -1.29
C GLU A 151 -5.62 -18.26 -1.32
N LYS A 152 -4.40 -17.95 -1.76
CA LYS A 152 -3.29 -18.89 -1.78
C LYS A 152 -2.92 -19.37 -0.38
N GLU A 153 -2.84 -18.49 0.61
CA GLU A 153 -2.50 -18.87 1.98
C GLU A 153 -3.67 -19.56 2.67
N ILE A 154 -4.91 -19.21 2.36
CA ILE A 154 -6.12 -19.92 2.82
C ILE A 154 -6.14 -21.36 2.27
N GLY A 155 -5.90 -21.58 0.98
CA GLY A 155 -5.81 -22.91 0.40
C GLY A 155 -4.75 -23.78 1.08
N ARG A 156 -3.58 -23.20 1.37
CA ARG A 156 -2.52 -23.91 2.13
C ARG A 156 -2.93 -24.21 3.57
N ALA A 157 -3.65 -23.29 4.22
CA ALA A 157 -4.19 -23.53 5.55
C ALA A 157 -5.19 -24.69 5.55
N GLN A 158 -6.00 -24.82 4.51
CA GLN A 158 -6.92 -25.95 4.33
C GLN A 158 -6.19 -27.29 4.14
N GLU A 159 -5.11 -27.32 3.36
CA GLU A 159 -4.24 -28.50 3.24
C GLU A 159 -3.63 -28.92 4.59
N GLN A 160 -3.47 -27.97 5.51
CA GLN A 160 -3.00 -28.19 6.89
C GLN A 160 -4.12 -28.56 7.88
N GLY A 161 -5.39 -28.64 7.42
CA GLY A 161 -6.55 -28.99 8.24
C GLY A 161 -7.24 -27.80 8.92
N PHE A 162 -6.79 -26.55 8.67
CA PHE A 162 -7.46 -25.36 9.18
C PHE A 162 -8.61 -24.91 8.27
N VAL A 163 -9.55 -24.16 8.83
CA VAL A 163 -10.73 -23.59 8.12
C VAL A 163 -11.35 -24.51 7.06
N PRO A 164 -11.64 -25.78 7.39
CA PRO A 164 -12.08 -26.77 6.40
C PRO A 164 -13.43 -26.37 5.79
N GLY A 165 -13.60 -26.69 4.50
CA GLY A 165 -14.87 -26.50 3.78
C GLY A 165 -15.26 -25.05 3.50
N ARG A 166 -14.43 -24.05 3.84
CA ARG A 166 -14.67 -22.66 3.47
C ARG A 166 -14.21 -22.40 2.04
N ASP A 167 -14.96 -21.62 1.29
CA ASP A 167 -14.50 -21.10 0.01
C ASP A 167 -13.37 -20.09 0.24
N PRO A 168 -12.15 -20.28 -0.32
CA PRO A 168 -11.03 -19.38 -0.12
C PRO A 168 -11.32 -17.94 -0.56
N HIS A 169 -12.06 -17.74 -1.65
CA HIS A 169 -12.45 -16.42 -2.12
C HIS A 169 -13.39 -15.72 -1.14
N ALA A 170 -14.41 -16.42 -0.66
CA ALA A 170 -15.36 -15.88 0.31
C ALA A 170 -14.67 -15.53 1.64
N LEU A 171 -13.72 -16.36 2.12
CA LEU A 171 -12.98 -16.07 3.34
C LEU A 171 -12.03 -14.88 3.13
N ALA A 172 -11.32 -14.80 2.00
CA ALA A 172 -10.47 -13.64 1.67
C ALA A 172 -11.30 -12.35 1.63
N PHE A 173 -12.51 -12.40 1.03
CA PHE A 173 -13.45 -11.28 1.01
C PHE A 173 -13.87 -10.84 2.42
N GLN A 174 -14.20 -11.79 3.31
CA GLN A 174 -14.55 -11.48 4.69
C GLN A 174 -13.41 -10.81 5.45
N LEU A 175 -12.17 -11.31 5.31
CA LEU A 175 -10.99 -10.75 5.95
C LEU A 175 -10.71 -9.33 5.44
N ASP A 176 -10.76 -9.12 4.10
CA ASP A 176 -10.58 -7.81 3.48
C ASP A 176 -11.64 -6.81 3.95
N ALA A 177 -12.92 -7.22 3.98
CA ALA A 177 -14.02 -6.38 4.41
C ALA A 177 -13.91 -5.95 5.88
N LEU A 178 -13.51 -6.86 6.78
CA LEU A 178 -13.35 -6.57 8.19
C LEU A 178 -12.25 -5.54 8.46
N VAL A 179 -11.06 -5.72 7.87
CA VAL A 179 -9.97 -4.76 8.06
C VAL A 179 -10.25 -3.44 7.36
N SER A 180 -10.86 -3.45 6.17
CA SER A 180 -11.26 -2.23 5.46
C SER A 180 -12.31 -1.43 6.24
N SER A 181 -13.30 -2.10 6.82
CA SER A 181 -14.31 -1.47 7.67
C SER A 181 -13.69 -0.90 8.95
N ALA A 182 -12.80 -1.67 9.60
CA ALA A 182 -12.11 -1.23 10.80
C ALA A 182 -11.22 0.00 10.52
N ASN A 183 -10.50 0.03 9.39
CA ASN A 183 -9.73 1.21 8.97
C ASN A 183 -10.64 2.45 8.86
N THR A 184 -11.79 2.32 8.20
CA THR A 184 -12.70 3.45 8.02
C THR A 184 -13.30 3.91 9.34
N ALA A 185 -13.77 3.00 10.18
CA ALA A 185 -14.37 3.33 11.47
C ALA A 185 -13.36 3.96 12.44
N SER A 186 -12.15 3.41 12.53
CA SER A 186 -11.06 3.97 13.34
C SER A 186 -10.70 5.40 12.88
N ARG A 187 -10.64 5.65 11.57
CA ARG A 187 -10.42 6.99 11.01
C ARG A 187 -11.55 7.98 11.33
N MET A 188 -12.77 7.48 11.58
CA MET A 188 -13.93 8.26 12.04
C MET A 188 -14.01 8.41 13.57
N GLY A 189 -13.00 7.90 14.31
CA GLY A 189 -12.89 8.05 15.76
C GLY A 189 -13.48 6.90 16.58
N ASP A 190 -13.82 5.76 15.94
CA ASP A 190 -14.25 4.55 16.65
C ASP A 190 -13.02 3.75 17.14
N GLU A 191 -12.65 3.96 18.42
CA GLU A 191 -11.54 3.27 19.06
C GLU A 191 -11.78 1.75 19.23
N SER A 192 -13.03 1.30 19.14
CA SER A 192 -13.38 -0.13 19.25
C SER A 192 -13.23 -0.90 17.94
N ALA A 193 -13.08 -0.21 16.80
CA ALA A 193 -13.13 -0.81 15.48
C ALA A 193 -12.03 -1.87 15.25
N ILE A 194 -10.78 -1.55 15.57
CA ILE A 194 -9.64 -2.48 15.39
C ILE A 194 -9.74 -3.68 16.34
N PRO A 195 -9.96 -3.51 17.67
CA PRO A 195 -10.20 -4.63 18.57
C PRO A 195 -11.36 -5.53 18.14
N THR A 196 -12.47 -4.94 17.70
CA THR A 196 -13.65 -5.69 17.22
C THR A 196 -13.33 -6.52 15.97
N ALA A 197 -12.67 -5.92 14.98
CA ALA A 197 -12.28 -6.64 13.77
C ALA A 197 -11.32 -7.80 14.10
N ARG A 198 -10.35 -7.59 14.99
CA ARG A 198 -9.42 -8.63 15.46
C ARG A 198 -10.17 -9.80 16.07
N ALA A 199 -11.07 -9.54 17.01
CA ALA A 199 -11.86 -10.58 17.68
C ALA A 199 -12.72 -11.41 16.70
N ILE A 200 -13.34 -10.76 15.70
CA ILE A 200 -14.12 -11.43 14.67
C ILE A 200 -13.21 -12.28 13.78
N ILE A 201 -12.05 -11.75 13.38
CA ILE A 201 -11.07 -12.47 12.54
C ILE A 201 -10.53 -13.70 13.27
N ASP A 202 -10.19 -13.56 14.55
CA ASP A 202 -9.71 -14.70 15.37
C ASP A 202 -10.78 -15.80 15.47
N ALA A 203 -12.04 -15.43 15.64
CA ALA A 203 -13.15 -16.38 15.61
C ALA A 203 -13.34 -17.02 14.22
N LEU A 204 -13.16 -16.28 13.12
CA LEU A 204 -13.25 -16.79 11.75
C LEU A 204 -12.14 -17.77 11.40
N LEU A 205 -10.93 -17.53 11.84
CA LEU A 205 -9.76 -18.37 11.57
C LEU A 205 -9.59 -19.53 12.55
N GLY A 206 -10.44 -19.58 13.60
CA GLY A 206 -10.28 -20.50 14.74
C GLY A 206 -9.28 -19.98 15.74
N ALA A 207 -9.45 -20.28 17.04
CA ALA A 207 -8.46 -19.99 18.06
C ALA A 207 -7.17 -20.74 17.74
N ASP A 208 -6.01 -20.21 18.18
CA ASP A 208 -4.73 -20.92 18.09
C ASP A 208 -4.86 -22.26 18.82
N ALA A 209 -4.65 -23.36 18.09
CA ALA A 209 -4.66 -24.71 18.64
C ALA A 209 -3.30 -25.01 19.31
#